data_429cc731c36953dbb65e1593c8203113
#
_entry.id   429cc731c36953dbb65e1593c8203113
#
_cell.length_a   1.000
_cell.length_b   1.000
_cell.length_c   1.000
_cell.angle_alpha   90.00
_cell.angle_beta   90.00
_cell.angle_gamma   90.00
#
_symmetry.space_group_name_H-M   'P 1'
#
loop_
_entity.id
_entity.type
_entity.pdbx_description
1 polymer ?
#
loop_
_entity_poly.entity_id
_entity_poly.type
_entity_poly.pdbx_seq_one_letter_code
_entity_poly.pdbx_strand_id
1 'polypeptide(L)'
;MKTLATLFLLAASLLLRAADAPADSCNHQLYYTSPAAIWEETLPLGNGRLGMMPDGGILREHIVLNEISLWSGMEADYSNPDASKSLPAIRQLLFEGKNREAQELMYSSFVPKKQETDGRYGTYQVLGDLDIDFTYNSSLSILNSPLNNYRRWLNLRGGIYGFQAGRCRLSP
;
A
#
# COMPACT_ATOMS: atom_id res chain seq x y z
N MET A 1 -6.06 -54.67 13.27
CA MET A 1 -6.46 -53.42 14.00
C MET A 1 -5.66 -52.20 13.61
N LYS A 2 -4.38 -52.31 13.23
CA LYS A 2 -3.55 -51.15 12.83
C LYS A 2 -3.95 -50.53 11.45
N THR A 3 -4.43 -51.36 10.54
CA THR A 3 -4.85 -50.90 9.17
C THR A 3 -6.19 -50.17 9.16
N LEU A 4 -7.10 -50.44 10.10
CA LEU A 4 -8.37 -49.71 10.21
C LEU A 4 -8.19 -48.30 10.79
N ALA A 5 -7.25 -48.12 11.71
CA ALA A 5 -6.94 -46.82 12.32
C ALA A 5 -6.28 -45.86 11.31
N THR A 6 -5.43 -46.37 10.40
CA THR A 6 -4.81 -45.53 9.33
C THR A 6 -5.82 -45.11 8.29
N LEU A 7 -6.81 -45.95 7.96
CA LEU A 7 -7.87 -45.56 7.03
C LEU A 7 -8.79 -44.49 7.62
N PHE A 8 -9.05 -44.56 8.93
CA PHE A 8 -9.89 -43.55 9.61
C PHE A 8 -9.19 -42.20 9.72
N LEU A 9 -7.86 -42.18 9.93
CA LEU A 9 -7.07 -40.93 9.94
C LEU A 9 -6.97 -40.29 8.54
N LEU A 10 -6.87 -41.10 7.48
CA LEU A 10 -6.90 -40.59 6.11
C LEU A 10 -8.27 -40.03 5.71
N ALA A 11 -9.37 -40.67 6.14
CA ALA A 11 -10.73 -40.20 5.91
C ALA A 11 -11.03 -38.90 6.69
N ALA A 12 -10.52 -38.78 7.90
CA ALA A 12 -10.68 -37.57 8.70
C ALA A 12 -9.92 -36.35 8.13
N SER A 13 -8.77 -36.56 7.50
CA SER A 13 -8.02 -35.49 6.84
C SER A 13 -8.68 -35.02 5.53
N LEU A 14 -9.50 -35.87 4.86
CA LEU A 14 -10.28 -35.43 3.69
C LEU A 14 -11.54 -34.65 4.08
N LEU A 15 -12.03 -34.75 5.31
CA LEU A 15 -13.23 -34.02 5.79
C LEU A 15 -12.92 -32.66 6.38
N LEU A 16 -11.64 -32.34 6.64
CA LEU A 16 -11.19 -30.97 6.95
C LEU A 16 -10.89 -30.16 5.69
N ARG A 17 -11.68 -30.30 4.66
CA ARG A 17 -11.82 -29.17 3.72
C ARG A 17 -12.50 -28.07 4.50
N ALA A 18 -11.74 -26.99 4.72
CA ALA A 18 -12.29 -25.76 5.27
C ALA A 18 -13.63 -25.53 4.58
N ALA A 19 -14.70 -25.45 5.37
CA ALA A 19 -16.00 -25.02 4.86
C ALA A 19 -15.72 -23.72 4.12
N ASP A 20 -15.98 -23.72 2.81
CA ASP A 20 -15.88 -22.50 2.01
C ASP A 20 -16.72 -21.47 2.74
N ALA A 21 -16.06 -20.47 3.33
CA ALA A 21 -16.76 -19.35 3.90
C ALA A 21 -17.70 -18.85 2.80
N PRO A 22 -18.97 -18.54 3.10
CA PRO A 22 -19.93 -18.11 2.09
C PRO A 22 -19.23 -17.03 1.27
N ALA A 23 -19.18 -17.22 -0.04
CA ALA A 23 -18.54 -16.28 -0.96
C ALA A 23 -19.20 -14.92 -0.70
N ASP A 24 -18.47 -14.05 -0.01
CA ASP A 24 -18.90 -12.70 0.24
C ASP A 24 -19.19 -12.10 -1.13
N SER A 25 -20.43 -11.76 -1.41
CA SER A 25 -20.89 -11.30 -2.72
C SER A 25 -20.23 -9.98 -3.15
N CYS A 26 -19.50 -9.35 -2.23
CA CYS A 26 -18.66 -8.19 -2.50
C CYS A 26 -17.30 -8.66 -3.05
N ASN A 27 -17.10 -8.42 -4.34
CA ASN A 27 -15.81 -8.64 -4.97
C ASN A 27 -14.85 -7.52 -4.55
N HIS A 28 -14.14 -7.70 -3.44
CA HIS A 28 -13.15 -6.75 -2.91
C HIS A 28 -11.90 -6.72 -3.81
N GLN A 29 -12.09 -6.29 -5.04
CA GLN A 29 -11.04 -6.25 -6.05
C GLN A 29 -11.02 -4.90 -6.76
N LEU A 30 -9.85 -4.27 -6.78
CA LEU A 30 -9.56 -3.18 -7.69
C LEU A 30 -9.11 -3.77 -9.02
N TYR A 31 -9.52 -3.18 -10.14
CA TYR A 31 -9.05 -3.63 -11.46
C TYR A 31 -8.98 -2.49 -12.46
N TYR A 32 -8.08 -2.64 -13.42
CA TYR A 32 -7.89 -1.75 -14.55
C TYR A 32 -7.72 -2.57 -15.85
N THR A 33 -8.07 -1.97 -16.97
CA THR A 33 -8.00 -2.60 -18.30
C THR A 33 -6.81 -2.12 -19.14
N SER A 34 -5.92 -1.35 -18.55
CA SER A 34 -4.67 -0.88 -19.15
C SER A 34 -3.55 -0.86 -18.09
N PRO A 35 -2.27 -0.92 -18.48
CA PRO A 35 -1.17 -0.56 -17.60
C PRO A 35 -1.34 0.84 -17.03
N ALA A 36 -0.71 1.14 -15.91
CA ALA A 36 -0.68 2.49 -15.37
C ALA A 36 0.17 3.40 -16.26
N ALA A 37 -0.34 4.58 -16.58
CA ALA A 37 0.39 5.62 -17.30
C ALA A 37 1.05 6.62 -16.35
N ILE A 38 0.52 6.76 -15.15
CA ILE A 38 1.00 7.64 -14.10
C ILE A 38 1.01 6.89 -12.76
N TRP A 39 1.79 7.38 -11.80
CA TRP A 39 1.98 6.75 -10.51
C TRP A 39 0.66 6.52 -9.75
N GLU A 40 -0.28 7.44 -9.82
CA GLU A 40 -1.58 7.38 -9.12
C GLU A 40 -2.49 6.26 -9.64
N GLU A 41 -2.22 5.72 -10.82
CA GLU A 41 -2.97 4.60 -11.38
C GLU A 41 -2.41 3.24 -10.93
N THR A 42 -1.26 3.21 -10.29
CA THR A 42 -0.65 1.96 -9.82
C THR A 42 -1.46 1.31 -8.70
N LEU A 43 -1.26 0.03 -8.46
CA LEU A 43 -1.97 -0.72 -7.44
C LEU A 43 -1.03 -0.98 -6.24
N PRO A 44 -1.27 -0.36 -5.07
CA PRO A 44 -0.37 -0.45 -3.93
C PRO A 44 -0.44 -1.82 -3.24
N LEU A 45 0.73 -2.39 -2.94
CA LEU A 45 0.88 -3.55 -2.08
C LEU A 45 1.87 -3.22 -0.96
N GLY A 46 1.72 -3.94 0.16
CA GLY A 46 2.65 -3.76 1.27
C GLY A 46 2.39 -4.73 2.41
N ASN A 47 3.38 -4.83 3.31
CA ASN A 47 3.33 -5.67 4.49
C ASN A 47 3.41 -4.85 5.80
N GLY A 48 3.19 -3.54 5.72
CA GLY A 48 3.32 -2.61 6.83
C GLY A 48 4.72 -2.02 7.01
N ARG A 49 5.77 -2.62 6.43
CA ARG A 49 7.13 -2.10 6.43
C ARG A 49 7.59 -1.71 5.03
N LEU A 50 7.50 -2.63 4.10
CA LEU A 50 7.82 -2.42 2.69
C LEU A 50 6.54 -2.19 1.92
N GLY A 51 6.59 -1.30 0.94
CA GLY A 51 5.54 -1.05 -0.02
C GLY A 51 6.07 -1.12 -1.44
N MET A 52 5.19 -1.48 -2.36
CA MET A 52 5.47 -1.45 -3.78
C MET A 52 4.25 -1.01 -4.58
N MET A 53 4.50 -0.38 -5.73
CA MET A 53 3.48 0.16 -6.60
C MET A 53 3.77 -0.22 -8.05
N PRO A 54 3.37 -1.45 -8.49
CA PRO A 54 3.58 -1.92 -9.86
C PRO A 54 2.64 -1.24 -10.86
N ASP A 55 3.15 -0.94 -12.03
CA ASP A 55 2.38 -0.33 -13.14
C ASP A 55 1.65 -1.37 -14.01
N GLY A 56 2.08 -2.63 -13.98
CA GLY A 56 1.51 -3.71 -14.78
C GLY A 56 1.97 -3.70 -16.25
N GLY A 57 3.13 -3.17 -16.53
CA GLY A 57 3.72 -3.20 -17.86
C GLY A 57 4.02 -4.61 -18.34
N ILE A 58 3.79 -4.92 -19.63
CA ILE A 58 3.93 -6.28 -20.17
C ILE A 58 5.35 -6.58 -20.62
N LEU A 59 6.03 -5.63 -21.21
CA LEU A 59 7.41 -5.78 -21.68
C LEU A 59 8.41 -5.28 -20.65
N ARG A 60 8.03 -4.27 -19.94
CA ARG A 60 8.76 -3.70 -18.85
C ARG A 60 7.78 -3.32 -17.77
N GLU A 61 7.94 -3.84 -16.59
CA GLU A 61 7.18 -3.43 -15.41
C GLU A 61 8.04 -2.50 -14.58
N HIS A 62 7.48 -1.34 -14.25
CA HIS A 62 8.09 -0.35 -13.38
C HIS A 62 7.41 -0.39 -12.01
N ILE A 63 8.19 -0.56 -10.96
CA ILE A 63 7.69 -0.72 -9.61
C ILE A 63 8.37 0.32 -8.70
N VAL A 64 7.60 1.26 -8.18
CA VAL A 64 8.10 2.18 -7.14
C VAL A 64 8.12 1.45 -5.81
N LEU A 65 9.26 1.49 -5.13
CA LEU A 65 9.48 0.83 -3.85
C LEU A 65 9.54 1.84 -2.70
N ASN A 66 8.99 1.44 -1.56
CA ASN A 66 8.97 2.24 -0.35
C ASN A 66 9.37 1.41 0.87
N GLU A 67 9.98 2.08 1.85
CA GLU A 67 10.29 1.54 3.18
C GLU A 67 9.94 2.58 4.25
N ILE A 68 9.16 2.18 5.26
CA ILE A 68 8.51 3.10 6.22
C ILE A 68 9.49 3.94 7.04
N SER A 69 10.71 3.47 7.27
CA SER A 69 11.70 4.18 8.07
C SER A 69 12.63 5.08 7.26
N LEU A 70 12.48 5.11 5.93
CA LEU A 70 13.36 5.89 5.06
C LEU A 70 12.92 7.36 5.02
N TRP A 71 13.54 8.16 5.87
CA TRP A 71 13.31 9.58 5.99
C TRP A 71 14.62 10.37 5.86
N SER A 72 14.55 11.59 5.31
CA SER A 72 15.65 12.54 5.40
C SER A 72 15.65 13.20 6.79
N GLY A 73 16.73 13.87 7.14
CA GLY A 73 16.85 14.59 8.39
C GLY A 73 17.60 13.80 9.45
N MET A 74 17.51 14.27 10.68
CA MET A 74 18.18 13.71 11.85
C MET A 74 17.23 13.73 13.04
N GLU A 75 17.59 12.97 14.07
CA GLU A 75 16.92 13.08 15.37
C GLU A 75 17.02 14.51 15.91
N ALA A 76 15.90 15.07 16.30
CA ALA A 76 15.82 16.40 16.89
C ALA A 76 14.77 16.42 18.00
N ASP A 77 15.06 17.20 19.06
CA ASP A 77 14.10 17.41 20.14
C ASP A 77 13.11 18.52 19.77
N TYR A 78 11.89 18.11 19.47
CA TYR A 78 10.76 19.00 19.16
C TYR A 78 9.92 19.34 20.39
N SER A 79 10.34 18.98 21.60
CA SER A 79 9.59 19.21 22.80
C SER A 79 9.55 20.69 23.16
N ASN A 80 8.43 21.12 23.73
CA ASN A 80 8.30 22.41 24.38
C ASN A 80 7.79 22.18 25.81
N PRO A 81 8.68 22.11 26.81
CA PRO A 81 8.30 21.81 28.17
C PRO A 81 7.40 22.90 28.80
N ASP A 82 7.38 24.11 28.23
CA ASP A 82 6.52 25.18 28.70
C ASP A 82 5.11 25.16 28.12
N ALA A 83 4.86 24.36 27.07
CA ALA A 83 3.55 24.29 26.41
C ALA A 83 2.43 23.92 27.39
N SER A 84 2.70 23.00 28.33
CA SER A 84 1.72 22.56 29.34
C SER A 84 1.20 23.66 30.21
N LYS A 85 1.96 24.77 30.43
CA LYS A 85 1.58 25.91 31.24
C LYS A 85 0.40 26.68 30.64
N SER A 86 0.25 26.67 29.32
CA SER A 86 -0.84 27.35 28.61
C SER A 86 -2.12 26.50 28.51
N LEU A 87 -2.06 25.22 28.83
CA LEU A 87 -3.19 24.32 28.70
C LEU A 87 -4.44 24.68 29.49
N PRO A 88 -4.33 25.16 30.77
CA PRO A 88 -5.51 25.60 31.53
C PRO A 88 -6.22 26.80 30.88
N ALA A 89 -5.46 27.76 30.38
CA ALA A 89 -6.02 28.95 29.72
C ALA A 89 -6.70 28.57 28.38
N ILE A 90 -6.11 27.68 27.60
CA ILE A 90 -6.71 27.16 26.35
C ILE A 90 -8.04 26.47 26.64
N ARG A 91 -8.08 25.61 27.67
CA ARG A 91 -9.32 24.93 28.09
C ARG A 91 -10.40 25.91 28.53
N GLN A 92 -10.04 26.94 29.28
CA GLN A 92 -10.97 27.96 29.71
C GLN A 92 -11.59 28.71 28.52
N LEU A 93 -10.76 29.13 27.56
CA LEU A 93 -11.24 29.77 26.33
C LEU A 93 -12.21 28.87 25.53
N LEU A 94 -11.93 27.57 25.44
CA LEU A 94 -12.83 26.61 24.78
C LEU A 94 -14.17 26.49 25.52
N PHE A 95 -14.18 26.44 26.86
CA PHE A 95 -15.42 26.43 27.66
C PHE A 95 -16.23 27.72 27.52
N GLU A 96 -15.59 28.84 27.27
CA GLU A 96 -16.23 30.14 27.01
C GLU A 96 -16.71 30.28 25.55
N GLY A 97 -16.47 29.27 24.69
CA GLY A 97 -16.78 29.30 23.25
C GLY A 97 -15.86 30.21 22.43
N LYS A 98 -14.76 30.66 22.97
CA LYS A 98 -13.74 31.49 22.32
C LYS A 98 -12.74 30.68 21.56
N ASN A 99 -13.23 29.93 20.57
CA ASN A 99 -12.43 28.94 19.82
C ASN A 99 -11.25 29.56 19.08
N ARG A 100 -11.42 30.76 18.52
CA ARG A 100 -10.34 31.45 17.78
C ARG A 100 -9.20 31.86 18.69
N GLU A 101 -9.50 32.44 19.84
CA GLU A 101 -8.51 32.86 20.84
C GLU A 101 -7.79 31.64 21.42
N ALA A 102 -8.51 30.54 21.65
CA ALA A 102 -7.91 29.26 22.08
C ALA A 102 -6.92 28.73 21.06
N GLN A 103 -7.27 28.78 19.77
CA GLN A 103 -6.41 28.34 18.67
C GLN A 103 -5.16 29.24 18.54
N GLU A 104 -5.31 30.55 18.61
CA GLU A 104 -4.19 31.50 18.56
C GLU A 104 -3.21 31.26 19.71
N LEU A 105 -3.73 31.05 20.95
CA LEU A 105 -2.91 30.71 22.09
C LEU A 105 -2.21 29.35 21.92
N MET A 106 -2.89 28.36 21.37
CA MET A 106 -2.30 27.06 21.08
C MET A 106 -1.14 27.19 20.07
N TYR A 107 -1.35 27.88 18.95
CA TYR A 107 -0.31 28.11 17.96
C TYR A 107 0.92 28.83 18.46
N SER A 108 0.76 29.77 19.40
CA SER A 108 1.88 30.47 19.99
C SER A 108 2.61 29.67 21.08
N SER A 109 1.89 28.81 21.80
CA SER A 109 2.39 28.11 22.99
C SER A 109 2.91 26.70 22.72
N PHE A 110 2.36 26.00 21.72
CA PHE A 110 2.66 24.59 21.43
C PHE A 110 3.66 24.39 20.29
N VAL A 111 4.31 25.44 19.84
CA VAL A 111 5.40 25.34 18.88
C VAL A 111 6.68 24.89 19.58
N PRO A 112 7.54 24.11 18.93
CA PRO A 112 8.85 23.75 19.44
C PRO A 112 9.67 24.98 19.77
N LYS A 113 10.39 24.96 20.90
CA LYS A 113 11.39 25.98 21.16
C LYS A 113 12.53 25.79 20.17
N LYS A 114 12.90 26.89 19.51
CA LYS A 114 13.93 27.09 18.49
C LYS A 114 14.82 25.87 18.27
N GLN A 115 14.63 25.22 17.12
CA GLN A 115 15.57 24.20 16.66
C GLN A 115 16.88 24.86 16.23
N GLU A 116 18.00 24.30 16.68
CA GLU A 116 19.33 24.66 16.15
C GLU A 116 19.54 24.14 14.73
N THR A 117 18.63 23.31 14.23
CA THR A 117 18.56 22.89 12.84
C THR A 117 17.96 24.01 11.98
N ASP A 118 18.46 24.21 10.79
CA ASP A 118 18.06 25.27 9.83
C ASP A 118 16.57 25.25 9.41
N GLY A 119 15.69 24.71 10.24
CA GLY A 119 14.23 24.64 10.05
C GLY A 119 13.78 23.54 9.10
N ARG A 120 14.67 22.64 8.69
CA ARG A 120 14.31 21.53 7.82
C ARG A 120 13.75 20.37 8.63
N TYR A 121 12.51 20.06 8.37
CA TYR A 121 11.89 18.83 8.87
C TYR A 121 12.34 17.65 7.99
N GLY A 122 12.44 16.46 8.59
CA GLY A 122 12.59 15.23 7.83
C GLY A 122 11.42 15.01 6.87
N THR A 123 11.71 14.56 5.66
CA THR A 123 10.73 14.19 4.66
C THR A 123 10.84 12.72 4.31
N TYR A 124 9.72 12.10 4.00
CA TYR A 124 9.68 10.73 3.51
C TYR A 124 10.46 10.62 2.20
N GLN A 125 11.21 9.55 2.05
CA GLN A 125 12.01 9.28 0.85
C GLN A 125 11.52 8.00 0.18
N VAL A 126 11.51 8.00 -1.14
CA VAL A 126 11.28 6.79 -1.93
C VAL A 126 12.50 5.89 -1.80
N LEU A 127 12.28 4.59 -1.58
CA LEU A 127 13.37 3.61 -1.47
C LEU A 127 14.12 3.45 -2.80
N GLY A 128 13.39 3.47 -3.90
CA GLY A 128 13.93 3.36 -5.24
C GLY A 128 12.91 2.81 -6.23
N ASP A 129 13.35 2.64 -7.45
CA ASP A 129 12.58 2.07 -8.54
C ASP A 129 13.18 0.73 -8.96
N LEU A 130 12.31 -0.24 -9.22
CA LEU A 130 12.66 -1.55 -9.77
C LEU A 130 12.03 -1.68 -11.15
N ASP A 131 12.87 -1.80 -12.17
CA ASP A 131 12.45 -2.09 -13.53
C ASP A 131 12.69 -3.57 -13.85
N ILE A 132 11.68 -4.24 -14.37
CA ILE A 132 11.75 -5.64 -14.79
C ILE A 132 11.47 -5.72 -16.28
N ASP A 133 12.47 -6.05 -17.06
CA ASP A 133 12.33 -6.28 -18.52
C ASP A 133 12.01 -7.75 -18.80
N PHE A 134 10.89 -8.00 -19.46
CA PHE A 134 10.46 -9.34 -19.82
C PHE A 134 10.90 -9.68 -21.23
N THR A 135 11.68 -10.75 -21.38
CA THR A 135 12.10 -11.28 -22.68
C THR A 135 11.28 -12.52 -23.03
N TYR A 136 10.51 -12.44 -24.10
CA TYR A 136 9.68 -13.55 -24.57
C TYR A 136 10.35 -14.26 -25.76
N ASN A 137 10.56 -15.57 -25.67
CA ASN A 137 11.24 -16.39 -26.68
C ASN A 137 10.41 -16.68 -27.96
N SER A 138 9.32 -16.00 -28.19
CA SER A 138 8.49 -16.21 -29.39
C SER A 138 8.41 -14.92 -30.19
N SER A 139 8.31 -15.10 -31.52
CA SER A 139 7.96 -14.03 -32.48
C SER A 139 6.57 -13.46 -32.17
N LEU A 140 6.43 -12.89 -30.98
CA LEU A 140 5.19 -12.30 -30.51
C LEU A 140 5.00 -10.99 -31.27
N SER A 141 4.25 -11.08 -32.38
CA SER A 141 3.60 -9.92 -33.01
C SER A 141 2.66 -9.15 -32.06
N ILE A 142 2.66 -9.52 -30.77
CA ILE A 142 1.93 -8.87 -29.67
C ILE A 142 2.37 -7.41 -29.49
N LEU A 143 3.59 -7.07 -29.88
CA LEU A 143 4.18 -5.73 -29.66
C LEU A 143 3.53 -4.63 -30.49
N ASN A 144 2.81 -4.96 -31.55
CA ASN A 144 2.19 -4.02 -32.47
C ASN A 144 0.66 -4.11 -32.50
N SER A 145 0.06 -4.97 -31.68
CA SER A 145 -1.41 -5.07 -31.57
C SER A 145 -1.89 -4.35 -30.31
N PRO A 146 -3.05 -3.66 -30.37
CA PRO A 146 -3.68 -3.17 -29.15
C PRO A 146 -3.84 -4.32 -28.16
N LEU A 147 -3.56 -4.07 -26.89
CA LEU A 147 -3.62 -5.04 -25.80
C LEU A 147 -5.06 -5.55 -25.66
N ASN A 148 -5.40 -6.60 -26.41
CA ASN A 148 -6.71 -7.21 -26.30
C ASN A 148 -6.81 -7.98 -24.97
N ASN A 149 -7.85 -7.71 -24.19
CA ASN A 149 -8.13 -8.38 -22.92
C ASN A 149 -7.05 -8.18 -21.85
N TYR A 150 -6.37 -7.04 -21.82
CA TYR A 150 -5.51 -6.70 -20.70
C TYR A 150 -6.35 -6.46 -19.45
N ARG A 151 -5.90 -6.99 -18.33
CA ARG A 151 -6.46 -6.71 -17.02
C ARG A 151 -5.36 -6.81 -15.97
N ARG A 152 -5.29 -5.84 -15.10
CA ARG A 152 -4.55 -5.92 -13.84
C ARG A 152 -5.49 -5.75 -12.67
N TRP A 153 -5.18 -6.37 -11.56
CA TRP A 153 -6.08 -6.36 -10.40
C TRP A 153 -5.31 -6.47 -9.10
N LEU A 154 -5.93 -5.98 -8.05
CA LEU A 154 -5.53 -6.19 -6.67
C LEU A 154 -6.71 -6.77 -5.90
N ASN A 155 -6.54 -7.98 -5.37
CA ASN A 155 -7.48 -8.59 -4.44
C ASN A 155 -7.18 -8.06 -3.04
N LEU A 156 -8.06 -7.22 -2.50
CA LEU A 156 -7.85 -6.56 -1.21
C LEU A 156 -7.93 -7.55 -0.04
N ARG A 157 -8.69 -8.65 -0.18
CA ARG A 157 -8.81 -9.67 0.88
C ARG A 157 -7.55 -10.53 1.00
N GLY A 158 -6.97 -10.90 -0.13
CA GLY A 158 -5.78 -11.75 -0.17
C GLY A 158 -4.46 -11.00 -0.27
N GLY A 159 -4.49 -9.69 -0.52
CA GLY A 159 -3.27 -8.92 -0.80
C GLY A 159 -2.54 -9.41 -2.04
N ILE A 160 -3.27 -9.89 -3.05
CA ILE A 160 -2.70 -10.49 -4.26
C ILE A 160 -2.90 -9.54 -5.43
N TYR A 161 -1.78 -9.12 -6.01
CA TYR A 161 -1.72 -8.40 -7.28
C TYR A 161 -1.49 -9.39 -8.43
N GLY A 162 -2.06 -9.08 -9.58
CA GLY A 162 -1.81 -9.82 -10.80
C GLY A 162 -2.19 -9.01 -12.03
N PHE A 163 -1.63 -9.40 -13.16
CA PHE A 163 -2.06 -8.88 -14.46
C PHE A 163 -2.14 -10.01 -15.48
N GLN A 164 -2.97 -9.80 -16.48
CA GLN A 164 -3.19 -10.72 -17.60
C GLN A 164 -3.28 -9.91 -18.89
N ALA A 165 -2.53 -10.31 -19.90
CA ALA A 165 -2.72 -9.85 -21.26
C ALA A 165 -3.27 -11.03 -22.09
N GLY A 166 -4.33 -10.79 -22.85
CA GLY A 166 -4.96 -11.84 -23.65
C GLY A 166 -4.02 -12.38 -24.72
N ARG A 167 -3.93 -13.71 -24.84
CA ARG A 167 -3.39 -14.34 -26.04
C ARG A 167 -4.36 -14.08 -27.20
N CYS A 168 -3.89 -13.46 -28.25
CA CYS A 168 -4.57 -13.59 -29.54
C CYS A 168 -4.54 -15.09 -29.90
N ARG A 169 -5.67 -15.82 -29.82
CA ARG A 169 -5.78 -17.11 -30.44
C ARG A 169 -5.71 -16.84 -31.94
N LEU A 170 -4.63 -17.19 -32.56
CA LEU A 170 -4.64 -17.43 -34.01
C LEU A 170 -5.61 -18.59 -34.20
N SER A 171 -6.80 -18.31 -34.71
CA SER A 171 -7.67 -19.36 -35.25
C SER A 171 -6.93 -20.02 -36.43
N PRO A 172 -7.03 -21.34 -36.51
CA PRO A 172 -6.40 -22.12 -37.60
C PRO A 172 -6.89 -21.69 -38.97
#